data_82af843149157383765b0deb1cdf5177
#
_entry.id   82af843149157383765b0deb1cdf5177
#
_cell.length_a   1.000
_cell.length_b   1.000
_cell.length_c   1.000
_cell.angle_alpha   90.00
_cell.angle_beta   90.00
_cell.angle_gamma   90.00
#
_symmetry.space_group_name_H-M   'P 1'
#
loop_
_entity.id
_entity.type
_entity.pdbx_description
1 polymer ?
#
loop_
_entity_poly.entity_id
_entity_poly.type
_entity_poly.pdbx_seq_one_letter_code
_entity_poly.pdbx_strand_id
1 'polypeptide(L)' 'MHLKGIENIVSRILGDAEISAGEIKAQADAKVEQMLAEANAKAEQVYAQGLKSAKAEVENVLLRGKSMADLEG' A
#
# COMPACT_ATOMS: atom_id res chain seq x y z
N MET A 1 -3.89 -48.01 -26.54
CA MET A 1 -2.68 -47.22 -26.81
C MET A 1 -2.96 -45.75 -27.03
N HIS A 2 -3.96 -45.42 -27.83
CA HIS A 2 -4.31 -44.04 -28.08
C HIS A 2 -4.79 -43.28 -26.86
N LEU A 3 -5.51 -43.97 -25.97
CA LEU A 3 -6.03 -43.38 -24.73
C LEU A 3 -4.90 -42.93 -23.82
N LYS A 4 -3.80 -43.69 -23.76
CA LYS A 4 -2.67 -43.34 -22.90
C LYS A 4 -1.95 -42.10 -23.38
N GLY A 5 -1.82 -41.90 -24.71
CA GLY A 5 -1.26 -40.69 -25.27
C GLY A 5 -2.11 -39.47 -24.99
N ILE A 6 -3.44 -39.62 -25.10
CA ILE A 6 -4.39 -38.56 -24.81
C ILE A 6 -4.35 -38.17 -23.32
N GLU A 7 -4.29 -39.16 -22.43
CA GLU A 7 -4.18 -38.92 -20.99
C GLU A 7 -2.92 -38.15 -20.64
N ASN A 8 -1.78 -38.48 -21.28
CA ASN A 8 -0.53 -37.77 -21.06
C ASN A 8 -0.62 -36.31 -21.51
N ILE A 9 -1.27 -36.07 -22.65
CA ILE A 9 -1.47 -34.71 -23.15
C ILE A 9 -2.36 -33.90 -22.20
N VAL A 10 -3.48 -34.51 -21.76
CA VAL A 10 -4.40 -33.87 -20.84
C VAL A 10 -3.69 -33.56 -19.51
N SER A 11 -2.94 -34.51 -18.96
CA SER A 11 -2.20 -34.31 -17.72
C SER A 11 -1.20 -33.17 -17.83
N ARG A 12 -0.54 -33.08 -18.98
CA ARG A 12 0.44 -32.03 -19.23
C ARG A 12 -0.23 -30.65 -19.31
N ILE A 13 -1.35 -30.58 -20.02
CA ILE A 13 -2.11 -29.33 -20.15
C ILE A 13 -2.60 -28.88 -18.78
N LEU A 14 -3.15 -29.79 -17.99
CA LEU A 14 -3.63 -29.48 -16.64
C LEU A 14 -2.48 -29.05 -15.74
N GLY A 15 -1.34 -29.73 -15.81
CA GLY A 15 -0.15 -29.38 -15.04
C GLY A 15 0.38 -28.00 -15.40
N ASP A 16 0.46 -27.70 -16.70
CA ASP A 16 0.90 -26.38 -17.16
C ASP A 16 -0.09 -25.29 -16.72
N ALA A 17 -1.39 -25.59 -16.77
CA ALA A 17 -2.40 -24.64 -16.32
C ALA A 17 -2.31 -24.37 -14.83
N GLU A 18 -2.04 -25.38 -14.02
CA GLU A 18 -1.84 -25.22 -12.57
C GLU A 18 -0.62 -24.37 -12.26
N ILE A 19 0.48 -24.58 -12.99
CA ILE A 19 1.70 -23.77 -12.82
C ILE A 19 1.42 -22.32 -13.17
N SER A 20 0.77 -22.09 -14.32
CA SER A 20 0.43 -20.74 -14.75
C SER A 20 -0.51 -20.05 -13.75
N ALA A 21 -1.50 -20.76 -13.26
CA ALA A 21 -2.41 -20.21 -12.24
C ALA A 21 -1.67 -19.87 -10.96
N GLY A 22 -0.73 -20.71 -10.54
CA GLY A 22 0.10 -20.47 -9.37
C GLY A 22 0.99 -19.23 -9.53
N GLU A 23 1.57 -19.05 -10.71
CA GLU A 23 2.40 -17.88 -11.01
C GLU A 23 1.56 -16.60 -11.01
N ILE A 24 0.39 -16.63 -11.61
CA ILE A 24 -0.51 -15.48 -11.64
C ILE A 24 -0.93 -15.11 -10.22
N LYS A 25 -1.27 -16.11 -9.41
CA LYS A 25 -1.63 -15.86 -8.02
C LYS A 25 -0.48 -15.26 -7.23
N ALA A 26 0.73 -15.80 -7.40
CA ALA A 26 1.91 -15.27 -6.71
C ALA A 26 2.19 -13.83 -7.10
N GLN A 27 2.08 -13.51 -8.39
CA GLN A 27 2.27 -12.14 -8.86
C GLN A 27 1.20 -11.20 -8.33
N ALA A 28 -0.04 -11.66 -8.30
CA ALA A 28 -1.15 -10.86 -7.76
C ALA A 28 -0.97 -10.60 -6.27
N ASP A 29 -0.58 -11.62 -5.51
CA ASP A 29 -0.33 -11.49 -4.08
C ASP A 29 0.82 -10.52 -3.79
N ALA A 30 1.90 -10.62 -4.58
CA ALA A 30 3.05 -9.73 -4.45
C ALA A 30 2.66 -8.27 -4.75
N LYS A 31 1.83 -8.08 -5.77
CA LYS A 31 1.36 -6.76 -6.13
C LYS A 31 0.47 -6.15 -5.05
N VAL A 32 -0.41 -6.96 -4.47
CA VAL A 32 -1.26 -6.52 -3.35
C VAL A 32 -0.41 -6.10 -2.17
N GLU A 33 0.60 -6.90 -1.81
CA GLU A 33 1.52 -6.55 -0.72
C GLU A 33 2.23 -5.22 -0.99
N GLN A 34 2.70 -5.03 -2.21
CA GLN A 34 3.36 -3.79 -2.60
C GLN A 34 2.43 -2.60 -2.50
N MET A 35 1.20 -2.75 -2.99
CA MET A 35 0.21 -1.69 -2.93
C MET A 35 -0.17 -1.33 -1.49
N LEU A 36 -0.29 -2.33 -0.62
CA LEU A 36 -0.56 -2.11 0.79
C LEU A 36 0.59 -1.39 1.48
N ALA A 37 1.82 -1.79 1.19
CA ALA A 37 3.01 -1.14 1.74
C ALA A 37 3.10 0.31 1.31
N GLU A 38 2.84 0.60 0.04
CA GLU A 38 2.84 1.96 -0.49
C GLU A 38 1.72 2.80 0.12
N ALA A 39 0.54 2.22 0.26
CA ALA A 39 -0.59 2.91 0.87
C ALA A 39 -0.32 3.24 2.33
N ASN A 40 0.25 2.30 3.08
CA ASN A 40 0.62 2.52 4.48
C ASN A 40 1.69 3.59 4.62
N ALA A 41 2.71 3.56 3.76
CA ALA A 41 3.77 4.56 3.76
C ALA A 41 3.21 5.96 3.48
N LYS A 42 2.31 6.04 2.52
CA LYS A 42 1.67 7.31 2.17
C LYS A 42 0.78 7.81 3.30
N ALA A 43 0.03 6.93 3.93
CA ALA A 43 -0.82 7.29 5.06
C ALA A 43 0.02 7.83 6.22
N GLU A 44 1.15 7.20 6.52
CA GLU A 44 2.07 7.67 7.55
C GLU A 44 2.64 9.05 7.22
N GLN A 45 3.00 9.25 5.96
CA GLN A 45 3.53 10.52 5.50
C GLN A 45 2.50 11.64 5.60
N VAL A 46 1.27 11.37 5.19
CA VAL A 46 0.17 12.34 5.27
C VAL A 46 -0.13 12.67 6.73
N TYR A 47 -0.15 11.68 7.59
CA TYR A 47 -0.38 11.86 9.02
C TYR A 47 0.72 12.72 9.65
N ALA A 48 1.99 12.39 9.38
CA ALA A 48 3.12 13.14 9.91
C ALA A 48 3.11 14.59 9.44
N GLN A 49 2.76 14.80 8.17
CA GLN A 49 2.70 16.13 7.58
C GLN A 49 1.55 16.95 8.17
N GLY A 50 0.40 16.29 8.36
CA GLY A 50 -0.75 16.91 9.02
C GLY A 50 -0.45 17.33 10.45
N LEU A 51 0.25 16.47 11.18
CA LEU A 51 0.65 16.75 12.56
C LEU A 51 1.61 17.94 12.62
N LYS A 52 2.57 17.98 11.71
CA LYS A 52 3.53 19.07 11.60
C LYS A 52 2.83 20.40 11.31
N SER A 53 1.88 20.38 10.38
CA SER A 53 1.10 21.57 10.02
C SER A 53 0.23 22.04 11.19
N ALA A 54 -0.38 21.11 11.89
CA ALA A 54 -1.21 21.45 13.05
C ALA A 54 -0.37 22.07 14.17
N LYS A 55 0.82 21.54 14.44
CA LYS A 55 1.74 22.09 15.43
C LYS A 55 2.18 23.50 15.07
N ALA A 56 2.50 23.72 13.79
CA ALA A 56 2.89 25.03 13.31
C ALA A 56 1.76 26.05 13.47
N GLU A 57 0.53 25.62 13.19
CA GLU A 57 -0.63 26.47 13.35
C GLU A 57 -0.87 26.85 14.83
N VAL A 58 -0.74 25.88 15.72
CA VAL A 58 -0.84 26.12 17.16
C VAL A 58 0.22 27.11 17.62
N GLU A 59 1.47 26.96 17.18
CA GLU A 59 2.54 27.88 17.50
C GLU A 59 2.24 29.30 17.03
N ASN A 60 1.72 29.43 15.80
CA ASN A 60 1.35 30.73 15.26
C ASN A 60 0.23 31.40 16.06
N VAL A 61 -0.76 30.61 16.47
CA VAL A 61 -1.86 31.11 17.29
C VAL A 61 -1.34 31.59 18.65
N LEU A 62 -0.45 30.82 19.27
CA LEU A 62 0.16 31.17 20.56
C LEU A 62 1.01 32.43 20.44
N LEU A 63 1.81 32.54 19.38
CA LEU A 63 2.64 33.72 19.16
C LEU A 63 1.81 34.98 18.93
N ARG A 64 0.73 34.87 18.17
CA ARG A 64 -0.18 35.99 17.95
C ARG A 64 -0.86 36.40 19.25
N GLY A 65 -1.30 35.43 20.03
CA GLY A 65 -1.91 35.70 21.33
C GLY A 65 -0.95 36.40 22.28
N LYS A 66 0.30 35.95 22.30
CA LYS A 66 1.35 36.57 23.11
C LYS A 66 1.63 38.00 22.67
N SER A 67 1.73 38.23 21.35
CA SER A 67 1.96 39.56 20.80
C SER A 67 0.84 40.52 21.14
N MET A 68 -0.39 40.07 21.07
CA MET A 68 -1.54 40.88 21.45
C MET A 68 -1.55 41.22 22.95
N ALA A 69 -1.21 40.24 23.80
CA ALA A 69 -1.10 40.46 25.22
C ALA A 69 0.01 41.47 25.55
N ASP A 70 1.15 41.39 24.88
CA ASP A 70 2.25 42.31 25.05
C ASP A 70 1.86 43.73 24.63
N LEU A 71 1.06 43.88 23.58
CA LEU A 71 0.57 45.19 23.13
C LEU A 71 -0.41 45.81 24.10
N GLU A 72 -1.21 45.01 24.75
CA GLU A 72 -2.19 45.50 25.76
C GLU A 72 -1.55 45.82 27.10
N GLY A 73 -0.46 45.11 27.38
CA GLY A 73 0.26 45.27 28.63
C GLY A 73 1.24 46.34 28.61
#